data_a62c3c9f082e20e4f7a7c7f1d0a41448
#
_entry.id   a62c3c9f082e20e4f7a7c7f1d0a41448
#
_cell.length_a   1.000
_cell.length_b   1.000
_cell.length_c   1.000
_cell.angle_alpha   90.00
_cell.angle_beta   90.00
_cell.angle_gamma   90.00
#
_symmetry.space_group_name_H-M   'P 1'
#
loop_
_entity.id
_entity.type
_entity.pdbx_description
1 polymer ?
#
loop_
_entity_poly.entity_id
_entity_poly.type
_entity_poly.pdbx_seq_one_letter_code
_entity_poly.pdbx_strand_id
1 'polypeptide(L)'
;WGRRYWKNGSWGQKFFKWLASDLSPAYNSYGNGSAMRVSPCAWIAQSHDQALQLATMVTEVTHNHPDGIKGAKAVTSAIYWAKCQTDNDEIRQMISELYGYDLRRSVDEIRLNNPHSEACEKSVPEAITCALESVSFEDAIRSAISIGGDSDTIAAICGSIAEAMYGVSDEITSSALRFLPDDMLGI
;
A
#
# COMPACT_ATOMS: atom_id res chain seq x y z
N TRP A 1 2.04 -6.76 -16.87
CA TRP A 1 2.24 -5.31 -17.03
C TRP A 1 3.68 -4.91 -16.81
N GLY A 2 4.31 -5.21 -15.68
CA GLY A 2 5.68 -4.82 -15.38
C GLY A 2 6.66 -5.12 -16.52
N ARG A 3 6.61 -6.31 -17.13
CA ARG A 3 7.46 -6.67 -18.29
C ARG A 3 7.09 -5.91 -19.57
N ARG A 4 5.82 -5.55 -19.76
CA ARG A 4 5.38 -4.77 -20.92
C ARG A 4 5.88 -3.34 -20.86
N TYR A 5 5.87 -2.74 -19.65
CA TYR A 5 6.24 -1.34 -19.41
C TYR A 5 7.63 -1.17 -18.77
N TRP A 6 8.46 -2.20 -18.75
CA TRP A 6 9.73 -2.19 -18.00
C TRP A 6 10.69 -1.05 -18.38
N LYS A 7 10.63 -0.58 -19.64
CA LYS A 7 11.46 0.53 -20.11
C LYS A 7 10.91 1.92 -19.77
N ASN A 8 9.67 2.02 -19.40
CA ASN A 8 8.94 3.28 -19.23
C ASN A 8 8.64 3.61 -17.77
N GLY A 9 8.98 2.73 -16.82
CA GLY A 9 8.71 2.92 -15.40
C GLY A 9 9.95 3.28 -14.59
N SER A 10 9.72 3.98 -13.48
CA SER A 10 10.76 4.21 -12.45
C SER A 10 10.76 3.02 -11.49
N TRP A 11 11.53 2.00 -11.83
CA TRP A 11 11.63 0.77 -11.05
C TRP A 11 12.81 0.82 -10.08
N GLY A 12 12.62 0.31 -8.87
CA GLY A 12 13.75 0.01 -7.99
C GLY A 12 14.73 -0.97 -8.68
N GLN A 13 16.04 -0.78 -8.50
CA GLN A 13 17.08 -1.51 -9.25
C GLN A 13 16.92 -3.05 -9.19
N LYS A 14 16.58 -3.60 -8.01
CA LYS A 14 16.40 -5.05 -7.86
C LYS A 14 15.17 -5.54 -8.63
N PHE A 15 14.07 -4.78 -8.59
CA PHE A 15 12.86 -5.11 -9.31
C PHE A 15 13.06 -5.02 -10.84
N PHE A 16 13.76 -4.00 -11.31
CA PHE A 16 14.13 -3.88 -12.73
C PHE A 16 14.92 -5.09 -13.23
N LYS A 17 15.95 -5.53 -12.47
CA LYS A 17 16.73 -6.73 -12.81
C LYS A 17 15.85 -7.99 -12.80
N TRP A 18 14.92 -8.08 -11.85
CA TRP A 18 13.98 -9.20 -11.75
C TRP A 18 13.03 -9.25 -12.95
N LEU A 19 12.49 -8.11 -13.38
CA LEU A 19 11.65 -8.01 -14.58
C LEU A 19 12.38 -8.41 -15.87
N ALA A 20 13.64 -8.07 -15.97
CA ALA A 20 14.47 -8.34 -17.14
C ALA A 20 14.87 -9.82 -17.31
N SER A 21 14.62 -10.68 -16.32
CA SER A 21 14.97 -12.10 -16.34
C SER A 21 13.74 -12.99 -16.18
N ASP A 22 13.66 -14.05 -16.99
CA ASP A 22 12.56 -15.02 -16.92
C ASP A 22 12.67 -16.00 -15.75
N LEU A 23 13.86 -16.14 -15.17
CA LEU A 23 14.16 -17.12 -14.12
C LEU A 23 14.66 -16.48 -12.82
N SER A 24 14.35 -15.22 -12.58
CA SER A 24 14.81 -14.55 -11.36
C SER A 24 14.06 -15.06 -10.13
N PRO A 25 14.77 -15.58 -9.12
CA PRO A 25 14.19 -15.88 -7.83
C PRO A 25 13.80 -14.59 -7.09
N ALA A 26 13.02 -14.72 -6.02
CA ALA A 26 12.79 -13.63 -5.08
C ALA A 26 14.13 -13.13 -4.52
N TYR A 27 14.24 -11.82 -4.31
CA TYR A 27 15.51 -11.16 -3.95
C TYR A 27 15.53 -10.57 -2.55
N ASN A 28 14.68 -11.10 -1.66
CA ASN A 28 14.63 -10.78 -0.23
C ASN A 28 14.45 -9.28 0.04
N SER A 29 13.56 -8.62 -0.70
CA SER A 29 13.25 -7.22 -0.49
C SER A 29 12.38 -7.02 0.75
N TYR A 30 12.69 -5.97 1.52
CA TYR A 30 11.87 -5.43 2.61
C TYR A 30 11.20 -4.11 2.23
N GLY A 31 11.28 -3.76 0.96
CA GLY A 31 10.74 -2.50 0.41
C GLY A 31 9.22 -2.45 0.40
N ASN A 32 8.69 -1.23 0.40
CA ASN A 32 7.26 -0.94 0.41
C ASN A 32 6.54 -1.25 -0.91
N GLY A 33 7.29 -1.59 -1.96
CA GLY A 33 6.75 -2.14 -3.22
C GLY A 33 5.91 -3.41 -3.02
N SER A 34 6.07 -4.15 -1.91
CA SER A 34 5.16 -5.22 -1.51
C SER A 34 3.79 -4.67 -1.09
N ALA A 35 3.78 -3.66 -0.22
CA ALA A 35 2.59 -3.11 0.42
C ALA A 35 1.71 -2.30 -0.54
N MET A 36 2.30 -1.54 -1.48
CA MET A 36 1.55 -0.69 -2.42
C MET A 36 0.73 -1.45 -3.47
N ARG A 37 0.94 -2.75 -3.64
CA ARG A 37 0.30 -3.55 -4.71
C ARG A 37 -0.70 -4.59 -4.23
N VAL A 38 -0.94 -4.71 -2.92
CA VAL A 38 -1.74 -5.81 -2.33
C VAL A 38 -3.22 -5.48 -2.18
N SER A 39 -3.66 -4.27 -2.50
CA SER A 39 -5.06 -3.84 -2.38
C SER A 39 -6.05 -4.86 -2.96
N PRO A 40 -5.87 -5.42 -4.18
CA PRO A 40 -6.80 -6.39 -4.74
C PRO A 40 -6.99 -7.65 -3.87
N CYS A 41 -5.97 -8.04 -3.09
CA CYS A 41 -6.05 -9.21 -2.22
C CYS A 41 -7.16 -9.08 -1.16
N ALA A 42 -7.31 -7.88 -0.57
CA ALA A 42 -8.35 -7.60 0.41
C ALA A 42 -9.75 -7.54 -0.22
N TRP A 43 -9.84 -7.04 -1.47
CA TRP A 43 -11.12 -6.87 -2.15
C TRP A 43 -11.73 -8.19 -2.60
N ILE A 44 -10.95 -9.12 -3.16
CA ILE A 44 -11.43 -10.39 -3.69
C ILE A 44 -11.59 -11.48 -2.63
N ALA A 45 -10.97 -11.31 -1.46
CA ALA A 45 -11.01 -12.29 -0.39
C ALA A 45 -12.38 -12.37 0.29
N GLN A 46 -12.79 -13.60 0.64
CA GLN A 46 -14.02 -13.89 1.39
C GLN A 46 -13.79 -13.95 2.89
N SER A 47 -12.53 -14.02 3.35
CA SER A 47 -12.14 -14.00 4.76
C SER A 47 -10.82 -13.28 4.93
N HIS A 48 -10.54 -12.80 6.15
CA HIS A 48 -9.27 -12.18 6.48
C HIS A 48 -8.08 -13.12 6.24
N ASP A 49 -8.20 -14.39 6.65
CA ASP A 49 -7.16 -15.39 6.43
C ASP A 49 -6.87 -15.60 4.93
N GLN A 50 -7.89 -15.63 4.09
CA GLN A 50 -7.72 -15.71 2.64
C GLN A 50 -7.02 -14.46 2.10
N ALA A 51 -7.36 -13.26 2.59
CA ALA A 51 -6.70 -12.02 2.20
C ALA A 51 -5.21 -12.07 2.51
N LEU A 52 -4.83 -12.55 3.70
CA LEU A 52 -3.43 -12.70 4.11
C LEU A 52 -2.67 -13.75 3.29
N GLN A 53 -3.32 -14.85 2.92
CA GLN A 53 -2.72 -15.85 2.03
C GLN A 53 -2.44 -15.26 0.64
N LEU A 54 -3.41 -14.58 0.04
CA LEU A 54 -3.26 -13.92 -1.25
C LEU A 54 -2.16 -12.85 -1.22
N ALA A 55 -2.14 -12.01 -0.18
CA ALA A 55 -1.11 -11.00 0.01
C ALA A 55 0.30 -11.62 0.10
N THR A 56 0.43 -12.74 0.82
CA THR A 56 1.70 -13.47 0.91
C THR A 56 2.15 -13.97 -0.46
N MET A 57 1.27 -14.65 -1.19
CA MET A 57 1.58 -15.19 -2.52
C MET A 57 2.02 -14.11 -3.51
N VAL A 58 1.33 -12.95 -3.53
CA VAL A 58 1.67 -11.83 -4.41
C VAL A 58 2.99 -11.16 -4.01
N THR A 59 3.32 -11.20 -2.73
CA THR A 59 4.48 -10.50 -2.16
C THR A 59 5.77 -11.33 -2.28
N GLU A 60 5.71 -12.61 -1.94
CA GLU A 60 6.90 -13.47 -1.83
C GLU A 60 7.64 -13.69 -3.14
N VAL A 61 7.02 -13.44 -4.28
CA VAL A 61 7.67 -13.55 -5.60
C VAL A 61 8.86 -12.59 -5.77
N THR A 62 8.94 -11.53 -4.95
CA THR A 62 10.02 -10.54 -4.96
C THR A 62 10.42 -10.10 -3.55
N HIS A 63 9.47 -9.88 -2.66
CA HIS A 63 9.62 -9.29 -1.33
C HIS A 63 9.41 -10.37 -0.25
N ASN A 64 10.23 -11.41 -0.29
CA ASN A 64 10.16 -12.54 0.65
C ASN A 64 10.92 -12.30 1.97
N HIS A 65 11.40 -11.06 2.22
CA HIS A 65 11.88 -10.66 3.54
C HIS A 65 10.72 -10.57 4.54
N PRO A 66 10.90 -10.98 5.82
CA PRO A 66 9.83 -10.90 6.83
C PRO A 66 9.14 -9.53 6.90
N ASP A 67 9.89 -8.43 6.85
CA ASP A 67 9.33 -7.07 6.89
C ASP A 67 8.54 -6.71 5.63
N GLY A 68 8.96 -7.21 4.46
CA GLY A 68 8.19 -7.04 3.22
C GLY A 68 6.84 -7.75 3.27
N ILE A 69 6.82 -8.99 3.77
CA ILE A 69 5.60 -9.78 3.97
C ILE A 69 4.72 -9.15 5.06
N LYS A 70 5.34 -8.72 6.18
CA LYS A 70 4.64 -8.04 7.28
C LYS A 70 3.93 -6.77 6.79
N GLY A 71 4.62 -5.91 6.05
CA GLY A 71 4.05 -4.68 5.51
C GLY A 71 2.87 -4.94 4.58
N ALA A 72 3.00 -5.90 3.65
CA ALA A 72 1.93 -6.31 2.77
C ALA A 72 0.69 -6.83 3.54
N LYS A 73 0.90 -7.69 4.54
CA LYS A 73 -0.19 -8.23 5.38
C LYS A 73 -0.86 -7.13 6.19
N ALA A 74 -0.11 -6.19 6.76
CA ALA A 74 -0.66 -5.08 7.55
C ALA A 74 -1.57 -4.20 6.68
N VAL A 75 -1.14 -3.82 5.48
CA VAL A 75 -1.96 -3.05 4.54
C VAL A 75 -3.20 -3.83 4.11
N THR A 76 -3.04 -5.12 3.78
CA THR A 76 -4.18 -5.98 3.41
C THR A 76 -5.20 -6.08 4.54
N SER A 77 -4.75 -6.21 5.79
CA SER A 77 -5.62 -6.24 6.98
C SER A 77 -6.36 -4.93 7.16
N ALA A 78 -5.67 -3.79 7.07
CA ALA A 78 -6.28 -2.48 7.20
C ALA A 78 -7.40 -2.28 6.15
N ILE A 79 -7.15 -2.63 4.88
CA ILE A 79 -8.14 -2.56 3.80
C ILE A 79 -9.32 -3.51 4.08
N TYR A 80 -9.03 -4.76 4.49
CA TYR A 80 -10.07 -5.75 4.76
C TYR A 80 -11.01 -5.31 5.88
N TRP A 81 -10.47 -4.81 7.00
CA TRP A 81 -11.25 -4.33 8.13
C TRP A 81 -12.00 -3.03 7.81
N ALA A 82 -11.38 -2.10 7.08
CA ALA A 82 -12.06 -0.90 6.59
C ALA A 82 -13.27 -1.25 5.69
N LYS A 83 -13.11 -2.23 4.77
CA LYS A 83 -14.20 -2.76 3.95
C LYS A 83 -15.32 -3.38 4.80
N CYS A 84 -14.98 -3.98 5.94
CA CYS A 84 -15.94 -4.52 6.90
C CYS A 84 -16.55 -3.45 7.83
N GLN A 85 -16.24 -2.17 7.63
CA GLN A 85 -16.72 -1.04 8.43
C GLN A 85 -16.27 -1.11 9.90
N THR A 86 -15.11 -1.69 10.16
CA THR A 86 -14.47 -1.70 11.48
C THR A 86 -14.06 -0.26 11.84
N ASP A 87 -14.21 0.09 13.12
CA ASP A 87 -13.84 1.41 13.63
C ASP A 87 -12.34 1.70 13.47
N ASN A 88 -11.97 2.95 13.21
CA ASN A 88 -10.58 3.35 12.95
C ASN A 88 -9.65 3.08 14.14
N ASP A 89 -10.12 3.32 15.37
CA ASP A 89 -9.33 3.06 16.58
C ASP A 89 -9.14 1.56 16.79
N GLU A 90 -10.14 0.75 16.48
CA GLU A 90 -10.04 -0.71 16.51
C GLU A 90 -9.05 -1.21 15.44
N ILE A 91 -9.09 -0.69 14.20
CA ILE A 91 -8.10 -1.02 13.17
C ILE A 91 -6.70 -0.64 13.64
N ARG A 92 -6.52 0.56 14.21
CA ARG A 92 -5.24 1.04 14.77
C ARG A 92 -4.69 0.08 15.81
N GLN A 93 -5.54 -0.34 16.75
CA GLN A 93 -5.15 -1.28 17.79
C GLN A 93 -4.74 -2.63 17.21
N MET A 94 -5.59 -3.24 16.35
CA MET A 94 -5.31 -4.54 15.74
C MET A 94 -4.02 -4.55 14.92
N ILE A 95 -3.77 -3.50 14.13
CA ILE A 95 -2.52 -3.37 13.36
C ILE A 95 -1.32 -3.29 14.29
N SER A 96 -1.40 -2.51 15.37
CA SER A 96 -0.31 -2.38 16.32
C SER A 96 -0.02 -3.70 17.05
N GLU A 97 -1.05 -4.42 17.47
CA GLU A 97 -0.92 -5.69 18.18
C GLU A 97 -0.39 -6.82 17.30
N LEU A 98 -0.91 -6.96 16.06
CA LEU A 98 -0.58 -8.08 15.18
C LEU A 98 0.74 -7.88 14.43
N TYR A 99 1.08 -6.64 14.09
CA TYR A 99 2.23 -6.35 13.23
C TYR A 99 3.33 -5.55 13.95
N GLY A 100 3.09 -5.08 15.18
CA GLY A 100 4.07 -4.34 15.97
C GLY A 100 4.38 -2.95 15.42
N TYR A 101 3.50 -2.37 14.60
CA TYR A 101 3.65 -1.00 14.11
C TYR A 101 3.22 0.01 15.16
N ASP A 102 4.03 1.06 15.35
CA ASP A 102 3.66 2.20 16.19
C ASP A 102 2.82 3.20 15.39
N LEU A 103 1.52 3.23 15.64
CA LEU A 103 0.55 4.13 14.99
C LEU A 103 0.07 5.25 15.92
N ARG A 104 0.87 5.60 16.97
CA ARG A 104 0.50 6.64 17.94
C ARG A 104 0.81 8.06 17.47
N ARG A 105 1.75 8.20 16.53
CA ARG A 105 2.09 9.50 15.95
C ARG A 105 0.95 9.99 15.09
N SER A 106 0.54 11.25 15.29
CA SER A 106 -0.41 11.92 14.41
C SER A 106 0.22 12.28 13.06
N VAL A 107 -0.63 12.55 12.05
CA VAL A 107 -0.18 13.07 10.74
C VAL A 107 0.67 14.33 10.89
N ASP A 108 0.31 15.24 11.81
CA ASP A 108 1.07 16.47 12.06
C ASP A 108 2.46 16.18 12.64
N GLU A 109 2.58 15.23 13.55
CA GLU A 109 3.87 14.82 14.12
C GLU A 109 4.74 14.11 13.08
N ILE A 110 4.14 13.28 12.20
CA ILE A 110 4.86 12.62 11.10
C ILE A 110 5.40 13.67 10.14
N ARG A 111 4.60 14.66 9.77
CA ARG A 111 4.97 15.76 8.85
C ARG A 111 6.20 16.53 9.27
N LEU A 112 6.44 16.66 10.58
CA LEU A 112 7.61 17.37 11.10
C LEU A 112 8.94 16.65 10.81
N ASN A 113 8.92 15.33 10.70
CA ASN A 113 10.13 14.53 10.46
C ASN A 113 9.78 13.17 9.87
N ASN A 114 9.68 13.13 8.53
CA ASN A 114 9.49 11.89 7.76
C ASN A 114 10.53 11.80 6.64
N PRO A 115 11.76 11.36 6.94
CA PRO A 115 12.80 11.22 5.93
C PRO A 115 12.40 10.16 4.89
N HIS A 116 12.81 10.35 3.64
CA HIS A 116 12.56 9.39 2.57
C HIS A 116 13.05 7.98 2.93
N SER A 117 12.17 7.01 2.79
CA SER A 117 12.49 5.60 3.03
C SER A 117 11.57 4.70 2.21
N GLU A 118 12.15 3.80 1.45
CA GLU A 118 11.43 2.76 0.69
C GLU A 118 11.16 1.49 1.52
N ALA A 119 11.50 1.47 2.82
CA ALA A 119 11.28 0.31 3.68
C ALA A 119 9.83 0.26 4.22
N CYS A 120 9.23 -0.94 4.24
CA CYS A 120 7.92 -1.16 4.84
C CYS A 120 7.80 -0.64 6.27
N GLU A 121 8.85 -0.85 7.09
CA GLU A 121 8.91 -0.42 8.49
C GLU A 121 8.71 1.09 8.69
N LYS A 122 8.97 1.89 7.65
CA LYS A 122 8.87 3.35 7.71
C LYS A 122 7.68 3.90 6.96
N SER A 123 7.34 3.35 5.80
CA SER A 123 6.27 3.88 4.96
C SER A 123 4.89 3.32 5.28
N VAL A 124 4.81 2.06 5.74
CA VAL A 124 3.50 1.42 6.00
C VAL A 124 2.79 2.04 7.21
N PRO A 125 3.40 2.21 8.39
CA PRO A 125 2.71 2.82 9.51
C PRO A 125 2.27 4.27 9.24
N GLU A 126 3.10 5.07 8.56
CA GLU A 126 2.75 6.44 8.16
C GLU A 126 1.54 6.47 7.21
N ALA A 127 1.52 5.58 6.21
CA ALA A 127 0.41 5.49 5.27
C ALA A 127 -0.91 5.07 5.95
N ILE A 128 -0.85 4.08 6.86
CA ILE A 128 -2.01 3.63 7.64
C ILE A 128 -2.51 4.78 8.54
N THR A 129 -1.61 5.50 9.23
CA THR A 129 -1.99 6.64 10.07
C THR A 129 -2.69 7.72 9.25
N CYS A 130 -2.17 8.08 8.06
CA CYS A 130 -2.81 9.07 7.18
C CYS A 130 -4.23 8.65 6.79
N ALA A 131 -4.46 7.37 6.51
CA ALA A 131 -5.80 6.88 6.17
C ALA A 131 -6.75 6.94 7.38
N LEU A 132 -6.30 6.47 8.55
CA LEU A 132 -7.15 6.37 9.74
C LEU A 132 -7.49 7.75 10.36
N GLU A 133 -6.68 8.78 10.15
CA GLU A 133 -6.95 10.15 10.63
C GLU A 133 -7.72 11.01 9.63
N SER A 134 -7.90 10.52 8.40
CA SER A 134 -8.61 11.27 7.36
C SER A 134 -10.14 11.26 7.56
N VAL A 135 -10.80 12.23 6.93
CA VAL A 135 -12.26 12.37 6.92
C VAL A 135 -12.89 12.14 5.55
N SER A 136 -12.06 11.93 4.53
CA SER A 136 -12.48 11.61 3.15
C SER A 136 -11.32 10.98 2.36
N PHE A 137 -11.61 10.39 1.20
CA PHE A 137 -10.59 9.87 0.29
C PHE A 137 -9.59 10.96 -0.14
N GLU A 138 -10.08 12.15 -0.52
CA GLU A 138 -9.21 13.26 -0.93
C GLU A 138 -8.33 13.75 0.22
N ASP A 139 -8.90 13.86 1.42
CA ASP A 139 -8.15 14.25 2.62
C ASP A 139 -7.04 13.25 2.95
N ALA A 140 -7.31 11.95 2.82
CA ALA A 140 -6.32 10.90 3.00
C ALA A 140 -5.12 11.05 2.02
N ILE A 141 -5.41 11.27 0.74
CA ILE A 141 -4.37 11.47 -0.27
C ILE A 141 -3.57 12.75 0.00
N ARG A 142 -4.23 13.85 0.35
CA ARG A 142 -3.56 15.12 0.68
C ARG A 142 -2.67 14.98 1.91
N SER A 143 -3.14 14.29 2.94
CA SER A 143 -2.37 13.97 4.14
C SER A 143 -1.13 13.15 3.80
N ALA A 144 -1.29 12.06 3.03
CA ALA A 144 -0.20 11.19 2.61
C ALA A 144 0.88 11.93 1.81
N ILE A 145 0.49 12.82 0.90
CA ILE A 145 1.44 13.65 0.15
C ILE A 145 2.13 14.68 1.07
N SER A 146 1.38 15.27 2.00
CA SER A 146 1.89 16.36 2.85
C SER A 146 2.96 15.93 3.84
N ILE A 147 2.99 14.67 4.24
CA ILE A 147 4.01 14.15 5.16
C ILE A 147 5.37 13.92 4.51
N GLY A 148 5.47 14.01 3.19
CA GLY A 148 6.72 13.76 2.46
C GLY A 148 7.14 12.28 2.47
N GLY A 149 8.45 12.03 2.59
CA GLY A 149 8.98 10.66 2.51
C GLY A 149 8.94 10.09 1.09
N ASP A 150 8.60 8.81 0.95
CA ASP A 150 8.32 8.12 -0.32
C ASP A 150 6.82 8.34 -0.66
N SER A 151 6.50 9.59 -0.97
CA SER A 151 5.14 10.13 -0.95
C SER A 151 4.19 9.48 -1.96
N ASP A 152 4.65 9.04 -3.11
CA ASP A 152 3.84 8.34 -4.11
C ASP A 152 3.43 6.94 -3.63
N THR A 153 4.37 6.18 -3.04
CA THR A 153 4.07 4.88 -2.44
C THR A 153 3.22 5.01 -1.18
N ILE A 154 3.50 5.99 -0.31
CA ILE A 154 2.68 6.28 0.87
C ILE A 154 1.26 6.63 0.46
N ALA A 155 1.08 7.47 -0.57
CA ALA A 155 -0.23 7.83 -1.10
C ALA A 155 -0.96 6.64 -1.75
N ALA A 156 -0.26 5.75 -2.45
CA ALA A 156 -0.85 4.54 -3.01
C ALA A 156 -1.38 3.59 -1.91
N ILE A 157 -0.63 3.39 -0.84
CA ILE A 157 -1.04 2.57 0.31
C ILE A 157 -2.21 3.23 1.05
N CYS A 158 -2.07 4.51 1.39
CA CYS A 158 -3.10 5.29 2.09
C CYS A 158 -4.41 5.33 1.29
N GLY A 159 -4.33 5.62 -0.02
CA GLY A 159 -5.48 5.66 -0.91
C GLY A 159 -6.22 4.32 -1.00
N SER A 160 -5.47 3.21 -1.01
CA SER A 160 -6.08 1.87 -1.02
C SER A 160 -6.91 1.58 0.24
N ILE A 161 -6.49 2.09 1.40
CA ILE A 161 -7.24 1.97 2.65
C ILE A 161 -8.41 2.95 2.66
N ALA A 162 -8.17 4.21 2.27
CA ALA A 162 -9.19 5.25 2.22
C ALA A 162 -10.32 4.93 1.23
N GLU A 163 -10.02 4.26 0.11
CA GLU A 163 -11.04 3.75 -0.81
C GLU A 163 -11.99 2.78 -0.11
N ALA A 164 -11.47 1.90 0.73
CA ALA A 164 -12.29 0.96 1.48
C ALA A 164 -13.14 1.63 2.57
N MET A 165 -12.67 2.77 3.12
CA MET A 165 -13.38 3.55 4.14
C MET A 165 -14.47 4.45 3.55
N TYR A 166 -14.18 5.13 2.44
CA TYR A 166 -14.98 6.26 1.93
C TYR A 166 -15.51 6.06 0.51
N GLY A 167 -14.98 5.08 -0.24
CA GLY A 167 -15.13 5.04 -1.68
C GLY A 167 -14.35 6.15 -2.39
N VAL A 168 -14.40 6.16 -3.72
CA VAL A 168 -13.77 7.21 -4.55
C VAL A 168 -14.86 7.85 -5.41
N SER A 169 -14.90 9.18 -5.47
CA SER A 169 -15.88 9.90 -6.30
C SER A 169 -15.63 9.65 -7.80
N ASP A 170 -16.70 9.71 -8.60
CA ASP A 170 -16.60 9.57 -10.06
C ASP A 170 -15.69 10.63 -10.69
N GLU A 171 -15.65 11.83 -10.10
CA GLU A 171 -14.76 12.91 -10.58
C GLU A 171 -13.29 12.55 -10.40
N ILE A 172 -12.89 12.08 -9.21
CA ILE A 172 -11.52 11.64 -8.92
C ILE A 172 -11.18 10.44 -9.79
N THR A 173 -12.05 9.44 -9.85
CA THR A 173 -11.88 8.24 -10.66
C THR A 173 -11.68 8.60 -12.14
N SER A 174 -12.56 9.40 -12.73
CA SER A 174 -12.47 9.83 -14.11
C SER A 174 -11.19 10.63 -14.40
N SER A 175 -10.75 11.44 -13.44
CA SER A 175 -9.52 12.21 -13.55
C SER A 175 -8.27 11.30 -13.50
N ALA A 176 -8.26 10.33 -12.60
CA ALA A 176 -7.15 9.39 -12.44
C ALA A 176 -7.00 8.46 -13.66
N LEU A 177 -8.11 7.98 -14.21
CA LEU A 177 -8.11 7.09 -15.39
C LEU A 177 -7.44 7.71 -16.62
N ARG A 178 -7.43 9.05 -16.73
CA ARG A 178 -6.74 9.75 -17.86
C ARG A 178 -5.22 9.56 -17.86
N PHE A 179 -4.64 9.15 -16.74
CA PHE A 179 -3.20 8.88 -16.63
C PHE A 179 -2.85 7.43 -16.96
N LEU A 180 -3.84 6.56 -17.15
CA LEU A 180 -3.60 5.17 -17.51
C LEU A 180 -3.56 5.01 -19.04
N PRO A 181 -2.65 4.16 -19.57
CA PRO A 181 -2.68 3.76 -20.97
C PRO A 181 -3.98 3.04 -21.34
N ASP A 182 -4.44 3.21 -22.57
CA ASP A 182 -5.70 2.63 -23.08
C ASP A 182 -5.84 1.13 -22.83
N ASP A 183 -4.73 0.40 -22.92
CA ASP A 183 -4.70 -1.05 -22.71
C ASP A 183 -4.82 -1.48 -21.23
N MET A 184 -4.68 -0.54 -20.30
CA MET A 184 -4.98 -0.75 -18.86
C MET A 184 -6.44 -0.41 -18.52
N LEU A 185 -7.13 0.35 -19.37
CA LEU A 185 -8.53 0.74 -19.15
C LEU A 185 -9.54 -0.36 -19.49
N GLY A 186 -9.11 -1.41 -20.20
CA GLY A 186 -9.94 -2.52 -20.67
C GLY A 186 -9.91 -3.78 -19.80
N ILE A 187 -9.48 -3.68 -18.54
CA ILE A 187 -9.41 -4.81 -17.61
C ILE A 187 -10.74 -4.96 -16.87
#